data_46dbb7700f8e5a442e9068b6612ca5b5
#
_entry.id   46dbb7700f8e5a442e9068b6612ca5b5
#
_cell.length_a   1.000
_cell.length_b   1.000
_cell.length_c   1.000
_cell.angle_alpha   90.00
_cell.angle_beta   90.00
_cell.angle_gamma   90.00
#
_symmetry.space_group_name_H-M   'P 1'
#
loop_
_entity.id
_entity.type
_entity.pdbx_description
1 polymer ?
#
loop_
_entity_poly.entity_id
_entity_poly.type
_entity_poly.pdbx_seq_one_letter_code
_entity_poly.pdbx_strand_id
1 'polypeptide(L)'
;TAVAQQEGVAIAREWANRPANHATPTMLANAAKSIAKAARMSCKIHGPAEVAKLGMGAFMAVAQGSREPLRFIELHYNGAAKTEAPIVLVGKGITFDTGGISLKPAPEMDEMKYDMGGAASVLGVFQALAKLQPAINVVGLIPACENMPDGAAVKPGDVVTSMSGQTIEILNTD
;
A
#
# COMPACT_ATOMS: atom_id res chain seq x y z
N THR A 1 -25.68 -6.12 -7.04
CA THR A 1 -24.97 -5.24 -6.06
C THR A 1 -24.37 -6.07 -4.94
N ALA A 2 -25.13 -6.92 -4.24
CA ALA A 2 -24.64 -7.73 -3.11
C ALA A 2 -23.46 -8.66 -3.50
N VAL A 3 -23.55 -9.33 -4.64
CA VAL A 3 -22.46 -10.21 -5.15
C VAL A 3 -21.14 -9.43 -5.35
N ALA A 4 -21.20 -8.24 -5.94
CA ALA A 4 -19.99 -7.44 -6.17
C ALA A 4 -19.35 -6.97 -4.85
N GLN A 5 -20.18 -6.60 -3.88
CA GLN A 5 -19.70 -6.25 -2.53
C GLN A 5 -19.06 -7.45 -1.83
N GLN A 6 -19.70 -8.63 -1.93
CA GLN A 6 -19.17 -9.87 -1.36
C GLN A 6 -17.83 -10.26 -1.98
N GLU A 7 -17.68 -10.16 -3.31
CA GLU A 7 -16.39 -10.40 -3.98
C GLU A 7 -15.31 -9.42 -3.49
N GLY A 8 -15.65 -8.14 -3.32
CA GLY A 8 -14.73 -7.15 -2.76
C GLY A 8 -14.29 -7.49 -1.34
N VAL A 9 -15.23 -7.86 -0.48
CA VAL A 9 -14.94 -8.31 0.90
C VAL A 9 -14.07 -9.57 0.88
N ALA A 10 -14.36 -10.52 0.00
CA ALA A 10 -13.57 -11.75 -0.14
C ALA A 10 -12.10 -11.45 -0.51
N ILE A 11 -11.85 -10.54 -1.46
CA ILE A 11 -10.49 -10.10 -1.84
C ILE A 11 -9.79 -9.41 -0.67
N ALA A 12 -10.47 -8.50 0.02
CA ALA A 12 -9.88 -7.80 1.16
C ALA A 12 -9.47 -8.79 2.27
N ARG A 13 -10.34 -9.72 2.62
CA ARG A 13 -10.07 -10.75 3.62
C ARG A 13 -8.98 -11.72 3.19
N GLU A 14 -8.97 -12.12 1.93
CA GLU A 14 -7.94 -13.01 1.37
C GLU A 14 -6.55 -12.39 1.52
N TRP A 15 -6.36 -11.12 1.12
CA TRP A 15 -5.05 -10.48 1.21
C TRP A 15 -4.66 -10.16 2.65
N ALA A 16 -5.58 -9.68 3.48
CA ALA A 16 -5.28 -9.37 4.88
C ALA A 16 -4.91 -10.61 5.71
N ASN A 17 -5.47 -11.79 5.39
CA ASN A 17 -5.19 -13.02 6.14
C ASN A 17 -3.93 -13.77 5.70
N ARG A 18 -3.32 -13.39 4.57
CA ARG A 18 -2.10 -14.04 4.09
C ARG A 18 -0.92 -13.73 5.01
N PRO A 19 -0.07 -14.72 5.30
CA PRO A 19 1.21 -14.44 5.96
C PRO A 19 2.10 -13.57 5.06
N ALA A 20 3.00 -12.80 5.67
CA ALA A 20 3.80 -11.78 4.96
C ALA A 20 4.62 -12.34 3.78
N ASN A 21 5.13 -13.57 3.90
CA ASN A 21 5.85 -14.25 2.82
C ASN A 21 4.96 -14.66 1.62
N HIS A 22 3.63 -14.55 1.76
CA HIS A 22 2.62 -14.75 0.69
C HIS A 22 1.81 -13.49 0.38
N ALA A 23 2.19 -12.36 0.97
CA ALA A 23 1.59 -11.04 0.73
C ALA A 23 2.67 -9.95 0.70
N THR A 24 3.77 -10.17 -0.03
CA THR A 24 4.84 -9.17 -0.18
C THR A 24 4.36 -7.93 -0.95
N PRO A 25 5.07 -6.78 -0.86
CA PRO A 25 4.73 -5.59 -1.64
C PRO A 25 4.59 -5.87 -3.15
N THR A 26 5.46 -6.73 -3.69
CA THR A 26 5.40 -7.14 -5.10
C THR A 26 4.17 -7.99 -5.41
N MET A 27 3.76 -8.87 -4.51
CA MET A 27 2.54 -9.67 -4.68
C MET A 27 1.28 -8.81 -4.64
N LEU A 28 1.20 -7.82 -3.73
CA LEU A 28 0.11 -6.83 -3.73
C LEU A 28 0.04 -6.04 -5.04
N ALA A 29 1.20 -5.60 -5.55
CA ALA A 29 1.27 -4.92 -6.84
C ALA A 29 0.75 -5.78 -8.00
N ASN A 30 1.06 -7.07 -8.00
CA ASN A 30 0.56 -8.01 -9.01
C ASN A 30 -0.95 -8.25 -8.89
N ALA A 31 -1.48 -8.31 -7.67
CA ALA A 31 -2.92 -8.37 -7.43
C ALA A 31 -3.64 -7.12 -7.96
N ALA A 32 -3.12 -5.93 -7.67
CA ALA A 32 -3.64 -4.68 -8.19
C ALA A 32 -3.66 -4.65 -9.73
N LYS A 33 -2.56 -5.07 -10.37
CA LYS A 33 -2.50 -5.21 -11.84
C LYS A 33 -3.55 -6.19 -12.38
N SER A 34 -3.79 -7.28 -11.67
CA SER A 34 -4.79 -8.28 -12.08
C SER A 34 -6.21 -7.72 -12.02
N ILE A 35 -6.55 -7.02 -10.95
CA ILE A 35 -7.85 -6.35 -10.78
C ILE A 35 -8.03 -5.28 -11.86
N ALA A 36 -6.98 -4.51 -12.16
CA ALA A 36 -7.02 -3.42 -13.14
C ALA A 36 -7.13 -3.89 -14.62
N LYS A 37 -7.15 -5.20 -14.89
CA LYS A 37 -7.51 -5.72 -16.24
C LYS A 37 -8.99 -5.52 -16.55
N ALA A 38 -9.82 -5.25 -15.54
CA ALA A 38 -11.23 -4.93 -15.74
C ALA A 38 -11.41 -3.62 -16.53
N ALA A 39 -12.58 -3.47 -17.16
CA ALA A 39 -12.92 -2.29 -17.95
C ALA A 39 -12.87 -0.99 -17.10
N ARG A 40 -12.46 0.10 -17.73
CA ARG A 40 -12.36 1.45 -17.13
C ARG A 40 -11.32 1.59 -16.02
N MET A 41 -10.44 0.61 -15.87
CA MET A 41 -9.38 0.61 -14.87
C MET A 41 -7.99 0.72 -15.49
N SER A 42 -7.07 1.28 -14.70
CA SER A 42 -5.63 1.22 -14.96
C SER A 42 -4.87 1.09 -13.65
N CYS A 43 -3.67 0.55 -13.74
CA CYS A 43 -2.78 0.39 -12.60
C CYS A 43 -1.38 0.79 -13.00
N LYS A 44 -0.76 1.65 -12.19
CA LYS A 44 0.65 2.02 -12.31
C LYS A 44 1.39 1.60 -11.04
N ILE A 45 2.53 0.97 -11.23
CA ILE A 45 3.37 0.52 -10.13
C ILE A 45 4.70 1.24 -10.21
N HIS A 46 5.06 1.92 -9.13
CA HIS A 46 6.35 2.55 -8.98
C HIS A 46 7.25 1.70 -8.08
N GLY A 47 8.44 1.39 -8.57
CA GLY A 47 9.50 0.76 -7.80
C GLY A 47 10.35 1.78 -7.03
N PRO A 48 11.40 1.32 -6.32
CA PRO A 48 12.24 2.19 -5.50
C PRO A 48 12.81 3.40 -6.25
N ALA A 49 13.27 3.21 -7.48
CA ALA A 49 13.86 4.28 -8.28
C ALA A 49 12.84 5.36 -8.69
N GLU A 50 11.62 4.96 -9.03
CA GLU A 50 10.55 5.91 -9.34
C GLU A 50 10.08 6.65 -8.09
N VAL A 51 9.93 5.94 -6.96
CA VAL A 51 9.55 6.54 -5.66
C VAL A 51 10.58 7.56 -5.21
N ALA A 52 11.88 7.27 -5.41
CA ALA A 52 12.96 8.23 -5.14
C ALA A 52 12.84 9.50 -6.01
N LYS A 53 12.55 9.34 -7.31
CA LYS A 53 12.33 10.49 -8.22
C LYS A 53 11.11 11.33 -7.84
N LEU A 54 10.09 10.72 -7.22
CA LEU A 54 8.92 11.43 -6.69
C LEU A 54 9.22 12.19 -5.38
N GLY A 55 10.39 12.00 -4.78
CA GLY A 55 10.77 12.65 -3.53
C GLY A 55 10.03 12.13 -2.30
N MET A 56 9.53 10.90 -2.30
CA MET A 56 8.76 10.31 -1.20
C MET A 56 9.69 9.79 -0.08
N GLY A 57 10.52 10.69 0.51
CA GLY A 57 11.56 10.33 1.47
C GLY A 57 11.04 9.64 2.72
N ALA A 58 9.89 10.05 3.24
CA ALA A 58 9.28 9.40 4.41
C ALA A 58 8.90 7.93 4.12
N PHE A 59 8.31 7.65 2.96
CA PHE A 59 7.98 6.28 2.57
C PHE A 59 9.22 5.42 2.35
N MET A 60 10.26 5.99 1.71
CA MET A 60 11.53 5.30 1.51
C MET A 60 12.22 4.96 2.83
N ALA A 61 12.15 5.84 3.83
CA ALA A 61 12.74 5.63 5.14
C ALA A 61 12.17 4.39 5.84
N VAL A 62 10.85 4.19 5.79
CA VAL A 62 10.20 2.99 6.36
C VAL A 62 10.70 1.72 5.67
N ALA A 63 10.85 1.77 4.35
CA ALA A 63 11.16 0.60 3.53
C ALA A 63 12.65 0.21 3.51
N GLN A 64 13.56 1.12 3.88
CA GLN A 64 15.00 0.92 3.61
C GLN A 64 15.67 -0.21 4.40
N GLY A 65 15.04 -0.66 5.49
CA GLY A 65 15.51 -1.81 6.28
C GLY A 65 15.06 -3.18 5.73
N SER A 66 14.23 -3.23 4.69
CA SER A 66 13.77 -4.49 4.11
C SER A 66 14.54 -4.87 2.85
N ARG A 67 14.68 -6.19 2.62
CA ARG A 67 15.15 -6.75 1.35
C ARG A 67 14.04 -6.83 0.31
N GLU A 68 12.76 -6.83 0.73
CA GLU A 68 11.62 -6.75 -0.17
C GLU A 68 11.50 -5.32 -0.75
N PRO A 69 11.51 -5.17 -2.08
CA PRO A 69 11.45 -3.85 -2.68
C PRO A 69 10.07 -3.22 -2.46
N LEU A 70 10.04 -1.99 -1.99
CA LEU A 70 8.81 -1.21 -1.88
C LEU A 70 8.08 -1.11 -3.22
N ARG A 71 6.77 -0.93 -3.17
CA ARG A 71 5.90 -0.64 -4.33
C ARG A 71 4.92 0.46 -3.96
N PHE A 72 4.93 1.55 -4.73
CA PHE A 72 3.84 2.50 -4.66
C PHE A 72 2.85 2.17 -5.78
N ILE A 73 1.63 1.80 -5.40
CA ILE A 73 0.61 1.28 -6.31
C ILE A 73 -0.45 2.36 -6.51
N GLU A 74 -0.65 2.77 -7.76
CA GLU A 74 -1.73 3.65 -8.17
C GLU A 74 -2.77 2.86 -8.95
N LEU A 75 -4.00 2.83 -8.47
CA LEU A 75 -5.16 2.28 -9.16
C LEU A 75 -6.09 3.41 -9.56
N HIS A 76 -6.59 3.38 -10.78
CA HIS A 76 -7.57 4.34 -11.29
C HIS A 76 -8.79 3.61 -11.82
N TYR A 77 -9.96 4.06 -11.41
CA TYR A 77 -11.24 3.71 -11.99
C TYR A 77 -11.88 4.96 -12.57
N ASN A 78 -12.18 4.94 -13.87
CA ASN A 78 -12.70 6.08 -14.63
C ASN A 78 -14.15 5.77 -15.04
N GLY A 79 -15.09 5.94 -14.12
CA GLY A 79 -16.52 5.68 -14.35
C GLY A 79 -17.31 6.91 -14.78
N ALA A 80 -16.78 8.11 -14.57
CA ALA A 80 -17.40 9.40 -14.89
C ALA A 80 -16.53 10.24 -15.86
N ALA A 81 -16.96 11.46 -16.16
CA ALA A 81 -16.21 12.39 -16.97
C ALA A 81 -14.87 12.77 -16.30
N LYS A 82 -13.80 12.99 -17.11
CA LYS A 82 -12.48 13.39 -16.60
C LYS A 82 -12.48 14.71 -15.83
N THR A 83 -13.48 15.55 -16.00
CA THR A 83 -13.67 16.82 -15.29
C THR A 83 -14.22 16.63 -13.88
N GLU A 84 -14.75 15.46 -13.56
CA GLU A 84 -15.25 15.15 -12.23
C GLU A 84 -14.09 14.70 -11.32
N ALA A 85 -13.99 15.35 -10.15
CA ALA A 85 -12.97 15.05 -9.17
C ALA A 85 -13.09 13.59 -8.68
N PRO A 86 -11.98 12.83 -8.58
CA PRO A 86 -12.04 11.46 -8.09
C PRO A 86 -12.18 11.40 -6.56
N ILE A 87 -12.79 10.33 -6.09
CA ILE A 87 -12.66 9.89 -4.70
C ILE A 87 -11.29 9.24 -4.55
N VAL A 88 -10.48 9.71 -3.58
CA VAL A 88 -9.14 9.15 -3.33
C VAL A 88 -9.18 8.25 -2.11
N LEU A 89 -8.73 7.02 -2.27
CA LEU A 89 -8.58 6.02 -1.21
C LEU A 89 -7.10 5.78 -0.98
N VAL A 90 -6.64 5.95 0.25
CA VAL A 90 -5.25 5.68 0.64
C VAL A 90 -5.24 4.47 1.58
N GLY A 91 -4.53 3.41 1.20
CA GLY A 91 -4.45 2.18 1.98
C GLY A 91 -3.04 1.93 2.52
N LYS A 92 -2.86 1.94 3.86
CA LYS A 92 -1.61 1.50 4.50
C LYS A 92 -1.28 0.09 4.03
N GLY A 93 -0.05 -0.12 3.54
CA GLY A 93 0.40 -1.37 2.93
C GLY A 93 1.69 -1.90 3.55
N ILE A 94 1.85 -1.80 4.87
CA ILE A 94 2.99 -2.42 5.56
C ILE A 94 2.72 -3.92 5.65
N THR A 95 3.38 -4.69 4.80
CA THR A 95 3.09 -6.13 4.65
C THR A 95 3.61 -6.95 5.82
N PHE A 96 4.61 -6.44 6.53
CA PHE A 96 5.00 -6.89 7.85
C PHE A 96 5.68 -5.74 8.59
N ASP A 97 5.26 -5.49 9.85
CA ASP A 97 5.77 -4.38 10.65
C ASP A 97 6.42 -4.88 11.94
N THR A 98 7.75 -4.89 11.97
CA THR A 98 8.50 -5.21 13.20
C THR A 98 8.69 -3.99 14.10
N GLY A 99 8.31 -2.78 13.66
CA GLY A 99 8.68 -1.52 14.28
C GLY A 99 10.04 -0.98 13.81
N GLY A 100 10.79 -1.73 13.02
CA GLY A 100 12.14 -1.34 12.60
C GLY A 100 13.14 -1.38 13.78
N ILE A 101 14.00 -0.35 13.91
CA ILE A 101 14.96 -0.23 15.02
C ILE A 101 14.24 -0.06 16.37
N SER A 102 13.10 0.64 16.40
CA SER A 102 12.19 0.69 17.55
C SER A 102 11.35 -0.58 17.62
N LEU A 103 12.01 -1.71 17.85
CA LEU A 103 11.46 -3.06 17.71
C LEU A 103 10.26 -3.29 18.64
N LYS A 104 9.17 -3.80 18.08
CA LYS A 104 7.98 -4.23 18.83
C LYS A 104 8.31 -5.40 19.77
N PRO A 105 7.57 -5.57 20.89
CA PRO A 105 7.63 -6.78 21.70
C PRO A 105 7.30 -8.03 20.87
N ALA A 106 7.98 -9.15 21.14
CA ALA A 106 7.77 -10.40 20.41
C ALA A 106 6.34 -10.99 20.53
N PRO A 107 5.65 -10.93 21.70
CA PRO A 107 4.26 -11.39 21.77
C PRO A 107 3.37 -10.66 20.76
N GLU A 108 2.55 -11.44 20.03
CA GLU A 108 1.58 -10.96 19.04
C GLU A 108 2.19 -10.27 17.81
N MET A 109 3.53 -10.29 17.63
CA MET A 109 4.17 -9.71 16.45
C MET A 109 3.73 -10.39 15.15
N ASP A 110 3.33 -11.66 15.18
CA ASP A 110 2.77 -12.39 14.05
C ASP A 110 1.46 -11.78 13.52
N GLU A 111 0.72 -11.02 14.35
CA GLU A 111 -0.44 -10.25 13.92
C GLU A 111 -0.08 -9.04 13.04
N MET A 112 1.20 -8.64 13.00
CA MET A 112 1.67 -7.55 12.12
C MET A 112 1.59 -7.90 10.63
N LYS A 113 1.21 -9.11 10.25
CA LYS A 113 0.72 -9.44 8.91
C LYS A 113 -0.54 -8.67 8.52
N TYR A 114 -1.33 -8.20 9.49
CA TYR A 114 -2.55 -7.42 9.27
C TYR A 114 -2.29 -5.93 9.02
N ASP A 115 -1.06 -5.44 9.18
CA ASP A 115 -0.72 -4.02 9.05
C ASP A 115 -0.82 -3.48 7.61
N MET A 116 -1.22 -4.33 6.70
CA MET A 116 -1.61 -4.00 5.32
C MET A 116 -3.12 -4.07 5.09
N GLY A 117 -3.93 -4.10 6.13
CA GLY A 117 -5.40 -4.18 6.03
C GLY A 117 -6.02 -3.01 5.24
N GLY A 118 -5.40 -1.82 5.29
CA GLY A 118 -5.78 -0.68 4.47
C GLY A 118 -5.57 -0.95 2.96
N ALA A 119 -4.42 -1.51 2.58
CA ALA A 119 -4.13 -1.91 1.21
C ALA A 119 -5.12 -2.98 0.72
N ALA A 120 -5.39 -4.00 1.55
CA ALA A 120 -6.34 -5.06 1.26
C ALA A 120 -7.76 -4.50 1.02
N SER A 121 -8.17 -3.52 1.83
CA SER A 121 -9.46 -2.83 1.69
C SER A 121 -9.56 -2.08 0.37
N VAL A 122 -8.50 -1.35 -0.03
CA VAL A 122 -8.46 -0.66 -1.34
C VAL A 122 -8.58 -1.67 -2.49
N LEU A 123 -7.83 -2.79 -2.44
CA LEU A 123 -7.95 -3.85 -3.46
C LEU A 123 -9.39 -4.40 -3.53
N GLY A 124 -10.02 -4.63 -2.38
CA GLY A 124 -11.41 -5.09 -2.30
C GLY A 124 -12.40 -4.10 -2.90
N VAL A 125 -12.23 -2.79 -2.65
CA VAL A 125 -13.06 -1.75 -3.27
C VAL A 125 -12.89 -1.77 -4.79
N PHE A 126 -11.67 -1.85 -5.31
CA PHE A 126 -11.44 -1.89 -6.76
C PHE A 126 -12.00 -3.18 -7.40
N GLN A 127 -11.96 -4.32 -6.70
CA GLN A 127 -12.66 -5.52 -7.15
C GLN A 127 -14.17 -5.31 -7.26
N ALA A 128 -14.79 -4.65 -6.28
CA ALA A 128 -16.21 -4.33 -6.33
C ALA A 128 -16.54 -3.34 -7.46
N LEU A 129 -15.72 -2.30 -7.66
CA LEU A 129 -15.87 -1.33 -8.75
C LEU A 129 -15.81 -1.98 -10.13
N ALA A 130 -14.95 -3.01 -10.30
CA ALA A 130 -14.85 -3.77 -11.55
C ALA A 130 -16.19 -4.38 -11.98
N LYS A 131 -17.03 -4.77 -11.01
CA LYS A 131 -18.36 -5.37 -11.23
C LYS A 131 -19.48 -4.34 -11.25
N LEU A 132 -19.46 -3.39 -10.34
CA LEU A 132 -20.54 -2.41 -10.15
C LEU A 132 -20.56 -1.33 -11.24
N GLN A 133 -19.40 -0.94 -11.72
CA GLN A 133 -19.19 0.10 -12.73
C GLN A 133 -20.01 1.39 -12.48
N PRO A 134 -19.98 1.98 -11.27
CA PRO A 134 -20.72 3.19 -10.97
C PRO A 134 -20.19 4.38 -11.77
N ALA A 135 -21.03 5.41 -11.94
CA ALA A 135 -20.68 6.66 -12.64
C ALA A 135 -19.89 7.62 -11.72
N ILE A 136 -18.72 7.20 -11.24
CA ILE A 136 -17.78 7.98 -10.40
C ILE A 136 -16.35 7.73 -10.84
N ASN A 137 -15.43 8.63 -10.50
CA ASN A 137 -13.99 8.41 -10.64
C ASN A 137 -13.41 8.05 -9.26
N VAL A 138 -12.52 7.05 -9.21
CA VAL A 138 -11.85 6.62 -7.97
C VAL A 138 -10.37 6.41 -8.22
N VAL A 139 -9.54 6.89 -7.30
CA VAL A 139 -8.09 6.65 -7.26
C VAL A 139 -7.75 5.90 -5.99
N GLY A 140 -7.04 4.79 -6.11
CA GLY A 140 -6.49 4.02 -5.00
C GLY A 140 -4.98 4.20 -4.94
N LEU A 141 -4.46 4.59 -3.78
CA LEU A 141 -3.04 4.77 -3.52
C LEU A 141 -2.62 3.82 -2.40
N ILE A 142 -1.65 2.95 -2.70
CA ILE A 142 -1.15 1.97 -1.74
C ILE A 142 0.37 2.08 -1.65
N PRO A 143 0.93 2.69 -0.59
CA PRO A 143 2.34 2.59 -0.27
C PRO A 143 2.59 1.22 0.39
N ALA A 144 3.14 0.27 -0.38
CA ALA A 144 3.41 -1.08 0.08
C ALA A 144 4.90 -1.29 0.35
N CYS A 145 5.25 -1.68 1.58
CA CYS A 145 6.61 -2.02 2.01
C CYS A 145 6.58 -2.93 3.23
N GLU A 146 7.75 -3.35 3.70
CA GLU A 146 7.96 -3.91 5.04
C GLU A 146 8.72 -2.92 5.90
N ASN A 147 8.48 -2.93 7.21
CA ASN A 147 9.27 -2.21 8.21
C ASN A 147 10.11 -3.21 9.01
N MET A 148 11.41 -3.30 8.70
CA MET A 148 12.31 -4.33 9.22
C MET A 148 13.52 -3.73 9.91
N PRO A 149 14.03 -4.35 11.01
CA PRO A 149 15.31 -4.00 11.61
C PRO A 149 16.46 -4.54 10.75
N ASP A 150 17.37 -3.68 10.33
CA ASP A 150 18.53 -4.02 9.52
C ASP A 150 19.62 -2.96 9.71
N GLY A 151 20.85 -3.25 9.29
CA GLY A 151 21.93 -2.27 9.32
C GLY A 151 21.70 -1.05 8.42
N ALA A 152 20.81 -1.16 7.43
CA ALA A 152 20.38 -0.07 6.56
C ALA A 152 19.08 0.63 7.02
N ALA A 153 18.43 0.15 8.09
CA ALA A 153 17.16 0.69 8.55
C ALA A 153 17.28 2.14 9.02
N VAL A 154 16.19 2.89 8.90
CA VAL A 154 16.09 4.24 9.48
C VAL A 154 16.24 4.17 10.99
N LYS A 155 16.93 5.14 11.57
CA LYS A 155 17.22 5.21 13.01
C LYS A 155 16.42 6.33 13.67
N PRO A 156 16.01 6.17 14.92
CA PRO A 156 15.52 7.30 15.71
C PRO A 156 16.52 8.48 15.67
N GLY A 157 16.03 9.68 15.39
CA GLY A 157 16.83 10.88 15.18
C GLY A 157 17.22 11.14 13.73
N ASP A 158 17.02 10.21 12.81
CA ASP A 158 17.25 10.46 11.39
C ASP A 158 16.28 11.52 10.86
N VAL A 159 16.76 12.40 10.00
CA VAL A 159 15.95 13.44 9.34
C VAL A 159 15.78 13.08 7.87
N VAL A 160 14.54 13.04 7.41
CA VAL A 160 14.19 12.78 6.02
C VAL A 160 13.38 13.94 5.44
N THR A 161 13.35 14.03 4.11
CA THR A 161 12.56 15.05 3.41
C THR A 161 11.30 14.42 2.82
N SER A 162 10.15 15.00 3.13
CA SER A 162 8.86 14.59 2.57
C SER A 162 8.72 15.02 1.12
N MET A 163 7.73 14.46 0.41
CA MET A 163 7.38 14.85 -0.96
C MET A 163 6.98 16.32 -1.09
N SER A 164 6.49 16.95 0.00
CA SER A 164 6.17 18.39 0.04
C SER A 164 7.40 19.28 0.31
N GLY A 165 8.60 18.71 0.47
CA GLY A 165 9.83 19.43 0.76
C GLY A 165 10.07 19.74 2.23
N GLN A 166 9.18 19.33 3.13
CA GLN A 166 9.35 19.51 4.58
C GLN A 166 10.29 18.44 5.14
N THR A 167 11.11 18.83 6.11
CA THR A 167 11.94 17.90 6.88
C THR A 167 11.13 17.24 8.00
N ILE A 168 11.38 15.97 8.24
CA ILE A 168 10.74 15.15 9.28
C ILE A 168 11.84 14.50 10.10
N GLU A 169 11.93 14.81 11.39
CA GLU A 169 12.75 14.05 12.32
C GLU A 169 11.96 12.81 12.80
N ILE A 170 12.56 11.64 12.63
CA ILE A 170 11.94 10.36 12.99
C ILE A 170 12.35 10.04 14.43
N LEU A 171 11.47 10.27 15.40
CA LEU A 171 11.74 10.00 16.81
C LEU A 171 11.53 8.53 17.19
N ASN A 172 10.66 7.85 16.48
CA ASN A 172 10.34 6.44 16.64
C ASN A 172 10.10 5.83 15.26
N THR A 173 10.63 4.63 15.01
CA THR A 173 10.54 3.95 13.71
C THR A 173 9.37 2.97 13.61
N ASP A 174 8.58 2.80 14.69
CA ASP A 174 7.38 1.97 14.74
C ASP A 174 6.10 2.76 14.40
#